data_c6572d41f22e15dbdade9a273b88e2ed
#
_entry.id   c6572d41f22e15dbdade9a273b88e2ed
#
_cell.length_a   1.000
_cell.length_b   1.000
_cell.length_c   1.000
_cell.angle_alpha   90.00
_cell.angle_beta   90.00
_cell.angle_gamma   90.00
#
_symmetry.space_group_name_H-M   'P 1'
#
loop_
_entity.id
_entity.type
_entity.pdbx_description
1 polymer ?
#
loop_
_entity_poly.entity_id
_entity_poly.type
_entity_poly.pdbx_seq_one_letter_code
_entity_poly.pdbx_strand_id
1 'polypeptide(L)'
;MSDTNALSIQPARLQLGDEGKLFAPLYGDVYASRRDAWVQAQSVFVDGCELASRWQNSRSIRVLEMGFGLGINFLTTWASIKASNSTARMHYVAIEKHPFTSQDLRAALEKSLASAPVSLAPMLEALIQQLIAQWPPLIPGFHSLPLDDHTILTLVFGDVGSVLSSIHGRFDAFYLDGFVPDRNEVMWSLKTMQHLAGLAADGAIVSSWCVASSVQQALHEVGFDVTERAGFGSNRESLIGRWSAKLADSSTRVDSAVVIGAGIAGASVARQLATRGINVILIEREQPASGASGNPVAVVRPEPGGVSNVISEFSAAGVGWLQRWLATHGESVPHDFCGAVRLLRDQRRHDKLAAYAQTVPDEWLHELSVSEATKLCGQSVATEGFFLPQAGWVAPTALITALIDHPRIELRSDTEVKRLSPASTNEWCVELANNEKIFSHYVVLATAFAELSSNVDGIDSARGQLSVVAERVDKPLRTIVCRDGYVTPAINGMHTIGATMHIDGDANPRPEDDRENFYRLQRLLSDFVSDASELHSGRVSWRATTQDRLPLVGKVAEGLYTSIGHGSRGVACAPWCAEFLVTQILDEPLPIGGEWVERLHPLRFSK
;
A
#
# COMPACT_ATOMS: atom_id res chain seq x y z
N MET A 1 -14.18 20.87 -23.31
CA MET A 1 -12.77 20.80 -22.94
C MET A 1 -12.73 20.06 -21.62
N SER A 2 -12.51 18.76 -21.65
CA SER A 2 -12.48 17.90 -20.46
C SER A 2 -11.21 18.24 -19.67
N ASP A 3 -11.36 18.42 -18.37
CA ASP A 3 -10.30 18.71 -17.39
C ASP A 3 -9.15 17.68 -17.44
N THR A 4 -8.28 17.77 -18.41
CA THR A 4 -7.00 17.03 -18.43
C THR A 4 -6.03 17.51 -17.35
N ASN A 5 -6.25 18.69 -16.77
CA ASN A 5 -5.43 19.26 -15.70
C ASN A 5 -5.67 18.63 -14.29
N ALA A 6 -6.72 17.84 -14.10
CA ALA A 6 -7.02 17.19 -12.82
C ALA A 6 -6.19 15.90 -12.58
N LEU A 7 -5.40 15.46 -13.56
CA LEU A 7 -4.73 14.16 -13.56
C LEU A 7 -3.23 14.20 -13.25
N SER A 8 -2.62 15.38 -13.18
CA SER A 8 -1.19 15.54 -12.88
C SER A 8 -0.95 16.22 -11.54
N ILE A 9 -0.06 15.66 -10.74
CA ILE A 9 0.45 16.34 -9.56
C ILE A 9 1.38 17.48 -10.02
N GLN A 10 1.11 18.68 -9.51
CA GLN A 10 2.03 19.79 -9.64
C GLN A 10 2.94 19.83 -8.41
N PRO A 11 4.22 19.44 -8.53
CA PRO A 11 5.13 19.43 -7.39
C PRO A 11 5.31 20.83 -6.80
N ALA A 12 5.49 20.89 -5.49
CA ALA A 12 5.97 22.09 -4.83
C ALA A 12 7.36 22.46 -5.35
N ARG A 13 7.60 23.77 -5.50
CA ARG A 13 8.92 24.29 -5.90
C ARG A 13 9.68 24.77 -4.68
N LEU A 14 10.90 24.27 -4.52
CA LEU A 14 11.79 24.74 -3.48
C LEU A 14 12.30 26.16 -3.85
N GLN A 15 11.75 27.18 -3.20
CA GLN A 15 12.23 28.54 -3.32
C GLN A 15 12.68 29.06 -1.97
N LEU A 16 13.80 29.78 -1.97
CA LEU A 16 14.31 30.48 -0.80
C LEU A 16 13.86 31.94 -0.89
N GLY A 17 12.97 32.33 0.00
CA GLY A 17 12.60 33.73 0.21
C GLY A 17 13.65 34.49 1.01
N ASP A 18 13.30 35.73 1.40
CA ASP A 18 14.14 36.59 2.23
C ASP A 18 14.52 35.88 3.53
N GLU A 19 15.75 36.11 4.01
CA GLU A 19 16.33 35.42 5.17
C GLU A 19 16.43 33.88 5.00
N GLY A 20 16.25 33.36 3.74
CA GLY A 20 16.33 31.96 3.37
C GLY A 20 15.23 31.09 3.95
N LYS A 21 14.05 31.61 4.22
CA LYS A 21 12.84 30.89 4.54
C LYS A 21 12.37 30.09 3.31
N LEU A 22 11.85 28.89 3.54
CA LEU A 22 11.24 28.10 2.47
C LEU A 22 9.88 28.71 2.11
N PHE A 23 9.80 29.26 0.91
CA PHE A 23 8.65 29.98 0.42
C PHE A 23 7.83 29.14 -0.54
N ALA A 24 6.50 29.22 -0.43
CA ALA A 24 5.51 28.59 -1.31
C ALA A 24 4.96 29.62 -2.31
N PRO A 25 5.49 29.71 -3.54
CA PRO A 25 5.09 30.75 -4.47
C PRO A 25 3.62 30.73 -4.86
N LEU A 26 3.03 29.53 -4.92
CA LEU A 26 1.62 29.34 -5.27
C LEU A 26 0.65 29.94 -4.25
N TYR A 27 1.06 30.01 -2.99
CA TYR A 27 0.26 30.55 -1.89
C TYR A 27 0.78 31.88 -1.36
N GLY A 28 1.96 32.32 -1.81
CA GLY A 28 2.60 33.55 -1.33
C GLY A 28 2.94 33.48 0.17
N ASP A 29 3.20 32.30 0.72
CA ASP A 29 3.40 32.01 2.14
C ASP A 29 4.65 31.15 2.35
N VAL A 30 5.01 30.87 3.61
CA VAL A 30 6.19 30.08 3.97
C VAL A 30 5.78 28.70 4.50
N TYR A 31 6.53 27.66 4.15
CA TYR A 31 6.26 26.30 4.65
C TYR A 31 6.57 26.11 6.13
N ALA A 32 7.55 26.80 6.66
CA ALA A 32 7.90 26.76 8.08
C ALA A 32 8.78 27.95 8.50
N SER A 33 8.69 28.38 9.75
CA SER A 33 9.62 29.33 10.32
C SER A 33 10.97 28.63 10.58
N ARG A 34 12.08 29.23 10.11
CA ARG A 34 13.41 28.61 10.08
C ARG A 34 13.99 28.14 11.42
N ARG A 35 13.61 28.78 12.52
CA ARG A 35 14.30 28.59 13.81
C ARG A 35 13.66 27.59 14.75
N ASP A 36 12.37 27.32 14.59
CA ASP A 36 11.61 26.64 15.65
C ASP A 36 10.61 25.60 15.14
N ALA A 37 10.68 25.21 13.85
CA ALA A 37 9.68 24.33 13.21
C ALA A 37 9.46 23.00 13.96
N TRP A 38 10.53 22.35 14.41
CA TRP A 38 10.47 21.10 15.18
C TRP A 38 9.84 21.29 16.56
N VAL A 39 10.22 22.39 17.24
CA VAL A 39 9.67 22.71 18.58
C VAL A 39 8.22 23.17 18.46
N GLN A 40 7.88 23.89 17.40
CA GLN A 40 6.51 24.25 17.11
C GLN A 40 5.65 23.00 16.82
N ALA A 41 6.15 22.08 16.01
CA ALA A 41 5.47 20.80 15.74
C ALA A 41 5.22 20.00 17.03
N GLN A 42 6.21 19.93 17.90
CA GLN A 42 6.08 19.30 19.21
C GLN A 42 5.01 19.99 20.05
N SER A 43 5.13 21.30 20.25
CA SER A 43 4.26 22.04 21.17
C SER A 43 2.83 22.17 20.66
N VAL A 44 2.64 22.53 19.38
CA VAL A 44 1.30 22.75 18.82
C VAL A 44 0.58 21.43 18.59
N PHE A 45 1.23 20.46 17.97
CA PHE A 45 0.56 19.26 17.48
C PHE A 45 0.70 18.07 18.43
N VAL A 46 1.90 17.64 18.77
CA VAL A 46 2.10 16.44 19.62
C VAL A 46 1.56 16.69 21.03
N ASP A 47 1.98 17.78 21.67
CA ASP A 47 1.53 18.14 23.01
C ASP A 47 0.10 18.70 22.99
N GLY A 48 -0.27 19.42 21.91
CA GLY A 48 -1.63 19.93 21.69
C GLY A 48 -2.68 18.83 21.64
N CYS A 49 -2.38 17.72 20.96
CA CYS A 49 -3.24 16.55 20.89
C CYS A 49 -3.01 15.54 22.04
N GLU A 50 -2.18 15.87 23.02
CA GLU A 50 -1.91 15.03 24.21
C GLU A 50 -1.47 13.61 23.83
N LEU A 51 -0.71 13.45 22.74
CA LEU A 51 -0.37 12.14 22.22
C LEU A 51 0.49 11.32 23.18
N ALA A 52 1.34 11.96 23.99
CA ALA A 52 2.21 11.27 24.94
C ALA A 52 1.44 10.41 25.94
N SER A 53 0.30 10.88 26.43
CA SER A 53 -0.56 10.11 27.33
C SER A 53 -1.34 9.01 26.62
N ARG A 54 -1.64 9.21 25.32
CA ARG A 54 -2.44 8.28 24.52
C ARG A 54 -1.65 7.05 24.09
N TRP A 55 -0.46 7.21 23.53
CA TRP A 55 0.32 6.06 23.05
C TRP A 55 0.85 5.13 24.13
N GLN A 56 0.88 5.56 25.39
CA GLN A 56 1.20 4.67 26.52
C GLN A 56 0.04 3.77 26.93
N ASN A 57 -1.20 4.18 26.62
CA ASN A 57 -2.42 3.51 27.06
C ASN A 57 -3.21 2.86 25.92
N SER A 58 -2.76 3.00 24.67
CA SER A 58 -3.45 2.51 23.49
C SER A 58 -2.55 1.57 22.67
N ARG A 59 -3.18 0.63 21.94
CA ARG A 59 -2.48 -0.24 20.97
C ARG A 59 -2.15 0.49 19.68
N SER A 60 -2.94 1.50 19.32
CA SER A 60 -2.73 2.31 18.13
C SER A 60 -3.05 3.77 18.39
N ILE A 61 -2.39 4.64 17.63
CA ILE A 61 -2.63 6.09 17.55
C ILE A 61 -2.89 6.44 16.09
N ARG A 62 -3.97 7.17 15.84
CA ARG A 62 -4.45 7.50 14.50
C ARG A 62 -4.48 9.01 14.34
N VAL A 63 -3.62 9.53 13.46
CA VAL A 63 -3.47 10.96 13.20
C VAL A 63 -3.90 11.26 11.77
N LEU A 64 -4.69 12.32 11.58
CA LEU A 64 -4.97 12.89 10.27
C LEU A 64 -4.42 14.31 10.19
N GLU A 65 -3.54 14.56 9.23
CA GLU A 65 -2.96 15.85 8.95
C GLU A 65 -3.49 16.44 7.64
N MET A 66 -3.87 17.70 7.66
CA MET A 66 -4.18 18.48 6.47
C MET A 66 -3.01 19.42 6.16
N GLY A 67 -2.26 19.12 5.08
CA GLY A 67 -1.05 19.82 4.68
C GLY A 67 0.22 19.14 5.20
N PHE A 68 0.73 18.13 4.47
CA PHE A 68 1.96 17.43 4.85
C PHE A 68 3.21 18.31 4.75
N GLY A 69 3.27 19.16 3.70
CA GLY A 69 4.39 20.04 3.45
C GLY A 69 5.73 19.32 3.43
N LEU A 70 6.62 19.65 4.37
CA LEU A 70 7.92 18.99 4.57
C LEU A 70 7.82 17.73 5.44
N GLY A 71 6.68 17.43 6.03
CA GLY A 71 6.51 16.31 6.94
C GLY A 71 7.15 16.51 8.33
N ILE A 72 7.40 17.74 8.74
CA ILE A 72 8.02 18.03 10.06
C ILE A 72 7.12 17.56 11.19
N ASN A 73 5.80 17.75 11.10
CA ASN A 73 4.85 17.29 12.12
C ASN A 73 4.84 15.77 12.23
N PHE A 74 4.83 15.08 11.08
CA PHE A 74 4.94 13.62 11.03
C PHE A 74 6.25 13.13 11.66
N LEU A 75 7.39 13.66 11.22
CA LEU A 75 8.72 13.27 11.72
C LEU A 75 8.87 13.55 13.22
N THR A 76 8.35 14.69 13.72
CA THR A 76 8.33 15.01 15.14
C THR A 76 7.49 14.02 15.94
N THR A 77 6.29 13.69 15.44
CA THR A 77 5.39 12.70 16.07
C THR A 77 6.06 11.32 16.11
N TRP A 78 6.64 10.89 14.99
CA TRP A 78 7.34 9.62 14.89
C TRP A 78 8.56 9.52 15.80
N ALA A 79 9.39 10.56 15.84
CA ALA A 79 10.51 10.64 16.78
C ALA A 79 10.05 10.59 18.24
N SER A 80 8.97 11.28 18.57
CA SER A 80 8.44 11.34 19.94
C SER A 80 7.91 9.99 20.42
N ILE A 81 7.16 9.25 19.57
CA ILE A 81 6.67 7.92 19.93
C ILE A 81 7.83 6.92 20.06
N LYS A 82 8.84 6.98 19.18
CA LYS A 82 10.03 6.13 19.28
C LYS A 82 10.84 6.43 20.55
N ALA A 83 11.03 7.70 20.89
CA ALA A 83 11.75 8.10 22.08
C ALA A 83 11.04 7.67 23.38
N SER A 84 9.72 7.49 23.36
CA SER A 84 8.94 7.02 24.50
C SER A 84 9.00 5.52 24.75
N ASN A 85 9.64 4.73 23.87
CA ASN A 85 9.64 3.26 23.86
C ASN A 85 8.23 2.65 23.89
N SER A 86 7.24 3.36 23.36
CA SER A 86 5.88 2.83 23.21
C SER A 86 5.84 1.74 22.16
N THR A 87 5.01 0.72 22.40
CA THR A 87 4.69 -0.34 21.43
C THR A 87 3.42 -0.03 20.64
N ALA A 88 2.81 1.13 20.84
CA ALA A 88 1.62 1.54 20.09
C ALA A 88 1.95 1.71 18.61
N ARG A 89 1.05 1.22 17.76
CA ARG A 89 1.15 1.41 16.31
C ARG A 89 0.65 2.79 15.93
N MET A 90 1.38 3.49 15.09
CA MET A 90 1.00 4.79 14.56
C MET A 90 0.47 4.66 13.13
N HIS A 91 -0.78 5.03 12.92
CA HIS A 91 -1.38 5.28 11.61
C HIS A 91 -1.44 6.78 11.39
N TYR A 92 -0.60 7.27 10.50
CA TYR A 92 -0.54 8.68 10.16
C TYR A 92 -1.01 8.88 8.73
N VAL A 93 -2.15 9.54 8.55
CA VAL A 93 -2.69 9.90 7.24
C VAL A 93 -2.46 11.38 7.00
N ALA A 94 -1.88 11.75 5.87
CA ALA A 94 -1.63 13.15 5.55
C ALA A 94 -2.04 13.47 4.11
N ILE A 95 -2.76 14.58 3.94
CA ILE A 95 -3.18 15.09 2.64
C ILE A 95 -2.17 16.13 2.17
N GLU A 96 -1.74 16.02 0.91
CA GLU A 96 -0.84 16.99 0.30
C GLU A 96 -1.21 17.24 -1.18
N LYS A 97 -1.45 18.49 -1.52
CA LYS A 97 -1.83 18.90 -2.87
C LYS A 97 -0.62 19.07 -3.79
N HIS A 98 0.48 19.54 -3.25
CA HIS A 98 1.71 19.87 -3.95
C HIS A 98 2.92 19.21 -3.29
N PRO A 99 3.03 17.85 -3.35
CA PRO A 99 4.15 17.17 -2.73
C PRO A 99 5.48 17.59 -3.37
N PHE A 100 6.52 17.67 -2.58
CA PHE A 100 7.88 17.90 -3.08
C PHE A 100 8.39 16.69 -3.87
N THR A 101 9.30 16.92 -4.81
CA THR A 101 10.15 15.83 -5.33
C THR A 101 10.99 15.25 -4.19
N SER A 102 11.41 13.98 -4.30
CA SER A 102 12.26 13.37 -3.24
C SER A 102 13.58 14.13 -3.07
N GLN A 103 14.11 14.72 -4.14
CA GLN A 103 15.32 15.54 -4.12
C GLN A 103 15.12 16.85 -3.35
N ASP A 104 14.05 17.59 -3.66
CA ASP A 104 13.74 18.86 -2.99
C ASP A 104 13.36 18.64 -1.52
N LEU A 105 12.59 17.58 -1.23
CA LEU A 105 12.23 17.21 0.13
C LEU A 105 13.47 16.89 0.97
N ARG A 106 14.40 16.09 0.42
CA ARG A 106 15.68 15.78 1.07
C ARG A 106 16.45 17.06 1.38
N ALA A 107 16.67 17.91 0.40
CA ALA A 107 17.44 19.15 0.56
C ALA A 107 16.81 20.10 1.60
N ALA A 108 15.48 20.19 1.62
CA ALA A 108 14.74 20.99 2.58
C ALA A 108 14.84 20.45 4.01
N LEU A 109 14.68 19.14 4.19
CA LEU A 109 14.75 18.47 5.49
C LEU A 109 16.17 18.49 6.07
N GLU A 110 17.19 18.18 5.28
CA GLU A 110 18.60 18.28 5.70
C GLU A 110 18.95 19.68 6.21
N LYS A 111 18.44 20.71 5.52
CA LYS A 111 18.62 22.09 5.96
C LYS A 111 17.85 22.40 7.24
N SER A 112 16.67 21.84 7.44
CA SER A 112 15.84 22.05 8.63
C SER A 112 16.43 21.41 9.89
N LEU A 113 17.22 20.32 9.74
CA LEU A 113 17.89 19.64 10.87
C LEU A 113 18.82 20.57 11.66
N ALA A 114 19.38 21.61 11.05
CA ALA A 114 20.23 22.59 11.75
C ALA A 114 19.49 23.32 12.90
N SER A 115 18.14 23.33 12.88
CA SER A 115 17.29 23.91 13.93
C SER A 115 16.63 22.86 14.82
N ALA A 116 16.91 21.57 14.62
CA ALA A 116 16.34 20.50 15.42
C ALA A 116 16.92 20.50 16.85
N PRO A 117 16.15 20.09 17.86
CA PRO A 117 16.68 19.88 19.22
C PRO A 117 17.85 18.90 19.16
N VAL A 118 18.97 19.29 19.78
CA VAL A 118 20.25 18.52 19.75
C VAL A 118 20.06 17.07 20.20
N SER A 119 19.19 16.82 21.18
CA SER A 119 18.89 15.48 21.68
C SER A 119 18.13 14.59 20.67
N LEU A 120 17.39 15.18 19.75
CA LEU A 120 16.58 14.46 18.75
C LEU A 120 17.23 14.43 17.35
N ALA A 121 18.20 15.31 17.09
CA ALA A 121 18.78 15.46 15.76
C ALA A 121 19.29 14.15 15.14
N PRO A 122 20.04 13.27 15.83
CA PRO A 122 20.51 12.00 15.25
C PRO A 122 19.35 11.06 14.89
N MET A 123 18.30 11.02 15.71
CA MET A 123 17.10 10.22 15.43
C MET A 123 16.36 10.78 14.23
N LEU A 124 16.13 12.08 14.19
CA LEU A 124 15.45 12.76 13.08
C LEU A 124 16.18 12.54 11.74
N GLU A 125 17.52 12.61 11.75
CA GLU A 125 18.33 12.33 10.56
C GLU A 125 18.06 10.92 10.01
N ALA A 126 18.06 9.90 10.88
CA ALA A 126 17.76 8.52 10.47
C ALA A 126 16.32 8.37 9.94
N LEU A 127 15.32 8.99 10.58
CA LEU A 127 13.93 8.95 10.16
C LEU A 127 13.71 9.68 8.82
N ILE A 128 14.40 10.80 8.60
CA ILE A 128 14.39 11.53 7.32
C ILE A 128 14.93 10.63 6.20
N GLN A 129 16.08 9.98 6.42
CA GLN A 129 16.64 9.06 5.43
C GLN A 129 15.66 7.92 5.09
N GLN A 130 14.99 7.37 6.09
CA GLN A 130 14.00 6.31 5.90
C GLN A 130 12.76 6.81 5.14
N LEU A 131 12.25 8.00 5.45
CA LEU A 131 11.13 8.61 4.73
C LEU A 131 11.48 8.85 3.26
N ILE A 132 12.65 9.45 2.99
CA ILE A 132 13.10 9.76 1.63
C ILE A 132 13.33 8.49 0.80
N ALA A 133 13.88 7.44 1.42
CA ALA A 133 14.11 6.16 0.72
C ALA A 133 12.79 5.50 0.26
N GLN A 134 11.68 5.78 0.96
CA GLN A 134 10.36 5.24 0.65
C GLN A 134 9.42 6.25 -0.02
N TRP A 135 9.91 7.46 -0.37
CA TRP A 135 9.08 8.49 -0.97
C TRP A 135 8.41 8.01 -2.26
N PRO A 136 7.09 8.17 -2.41
CA PRO A 136 6.38 7.62 -3.55
C PRO A 136 6.59 8.47 -4.81
N PRO A 137 6.40 7.89 -6.02
CA PRO A 137 6.29 8.68 -7.24
C PRO A 137 5.12 9.65 -7.14
N LEU A 138 5.26 10.83 -7.75
CA LEU A 138 4.29 11.92 -7.66
C LEU A 138 3.08 11.68 -8.57
N ILE A 139 2.26 10.71 -8.22
CA ILE A 139 0.99 10.40 -8.87
C ILE A 139 -0.17 10.63 -7.90
N PRO A 140 -1.35 11.08 -8.37
CA PRO A 140 -2.50 11.29 -7.50
C PRO A 140 -2.96 10.02 -6.77
N GLY A 141 -3.54 10.18 -5.59
CA GLY A 141 -4.17 9.10 -4.83
C GLY A 141 -3.44 8.74 -3.54
N PHE A 142 -3.70 7.54 -3.05
CA PHE A 142 -3.22 7.04 -1.77
C PHE A 142 -1.90 6.29 -1.91
N HIS A 143 -0.93 6.64 -1.07
CA HIS A 143 0.39 6.02 -1.00
C HIS A 143 0.67 5.59 0.44
N SER A 144 0.52 4.30 0.72
CA SER A 144 0.81 3.76 2.05
C SER A 144 2.26 3.31 2.16
N LEU A 145 2.95 3.82 3.17
CA LEU A 145 4.36 3.60 3.46
C LEU A 145 4.48 2.87 4.81
N PRO A 146 4.69 1.54 4.80
CA PRO A 146 5.02 0.79 6.01
C PRO A 146 6.48 1.06 6.38
N LEU A 147 6.70 2.14 7.16
CA LEU A 147 8.03 2.62 7.49
C LEU A 147 8.77 1.70 8.48
N ASP A 148 8.04 1.12 9.42
CA ASP A 148 8.50 0.06 10.30
C ASP A 148 7.29 -0.79 10.80
N ASP A 149 7.53 -1.78 11.67
CA ASP A 149 6.47 -2.68 12.18
C ASP A 149 5.38 -1.94 12.98
N HIS A 150 5.64 -0.71 13.44
CA HIS A 150 4.72 0.08 14.25
C HIS A 150 4.25 1.38 13.58
N THR A 151 4.79 1.74 12.42
CA THR A 151 4.51 3.04 11.79
C THR A 151 4.09 2.89 10.35
N ILE A 152 2.88 3.31 10.04
CA ILE A 152 2.38 3.46 8.67
C ILE A 152 2.07 4.93 8.42
N LEU A 153 2.69 5.49 7.38
CA LEU A 153 2.34 6.78 6.82
C LEU A 153 1.53 6.57 5.54
N THR A 154 0.31 7.08 5.49
CA THR A 154 -0.49 7.12 4.27
C THR A 154 -0.54 8.56 3.74
N LEU A 155 0.18 8.82 2.66
CA LEU A 155 0.14 10.09 1.95
C LEU A 155 -1.01 10.07 0.94
N VAL A 156 -1.85 11.09 0.96
CA VAL A 156 -2.95 11.26 0.01
C VAL A 156 -2.63 12.47 -0.86
N PHE A 157 -2.12 12.22 -2.08
CA PHE A 157 -1.77 13.28 -3.01
C PHE A 157 -3.01 13.77 -3.75
N GLY A 158 -3.47 14.97 -3.40
CA GLY A 158 -4.65 15.60 -3.97
C GLY A 158 -5.15 16.79 -3.17
N ASP A 159 -6.14 17.47 -3.71
CA ASP A 159 -6.80 18.59 -3.04
C ASP A 159 -7.73 18.10 -1.91
N VAL A 160 -7.63 18.72 -0.73
CA VAL A 160 -8.43 18.35 0.46
C VAL A 160 -9.92 18.32 0.17
N GLY A 161 -10.44 19.26 -0.63
CA GLY A 161 -11.87 19.32 -0.98
C GLY A 161 -12.35 18.15 -1.82
N SER A 162 -11.45 17.45 -2.50
CA SER A 162 -11.75 16.27 -3.33
C SER A 162 -11.44 14.95 -2.65
N VAL A 163 -10.33 14.87 -1.86
CA VAL A 163 -9.86 13.59 -1.33
C VAL A 163 -10.32 13.27 0.09
N LEU A 164 -10.67 14.29 0.89
CA LEU A 164 -11.03 14.09 2.30
C LEU A 164 -12.25 13.18 2.47
N SER A 165 -13.23 13.27 1.56
CA SER A 165 -14.42 12.42 1.59
C SER A 165 -14.14 10.95 1.28
N SER A 166 -12.98 10.63 0.70
CA SER A 166 -12.54 9.25 0.44
C SER A 166 -11.77 8.66 1.62
N ILE A 167 -11.31 9.47 2.57
CA ILE A 167 -10.62 8.97 3.78
C ILE A 167 -11.63 8.26 4.66
N HIS A 168 -11.27 7.06 5.13
CA HIS A 168 -12.13 6.22 5.95
C HIS A 168 -11.38 5.69 7.18
N GLY A 169 -12.07 5.68 8.32
CA GLY A 169 -11.54 5.29 9.62
C GLY A 169 -11.84 6.33 10.69
N ARG A 170 -11.36 6.08 11.92
CA ARG A 170 -11.49 6.99 13.05
C ARG A 170 -10.12 7.52 13.47
N PHE A 171 -10.04 8.80 13.83
CA PHE A 171 -8.80 9.46 14.18
C PHE A 171 -8.84 10.02 15.59
N ASP A 172 -7.72 9.83 16.31
CA ASP A 172 -7.53 10.30 17.67
C ASP A 172 -7.04 11.74 17.71
N ALA A 173 -6.37 12.17 16.64
CA ALA A 173 -5.81 13.51 16.51
C ALA A 173 -5.96 14.04 15.08
N PHE A 174 -6.26 15.34 14.99
CA PHE A 174 -6.30 16.09 13.75
C PHE A 174 -5.29 17.23 13.79
N TYR A 175 -4.37 17.27 12.85
CA TYR A 175 -3.40 18.34 12.65
C TYR A 175 -3.88 19.24 11.52
N LEU A 176 -4.32 20.45 11.85
CA LEU A 176 -4.73 21.44 10.87
C LEU A 176 -3.54 22.38 10.59
N ASP A 177 -2.68 21.95 9.65
CA ASP A 177 -1.45 22.64 9.29
C ASP A 177 -1.46 23.04 7.81
N GLY A 178 -2.24 24.04 7.48
CA GLY A 178 -2.34 24.59 6.13
C GLY A 178 -1.98 26.08 6.10
N PHE A 179 -1.87 26.62 4.88
CA PHE A 179 -1.74 28.05 4.68
C PHE A 179 -2.93 28.81 5.26
N VAL A 180 -2.74 30.10 5.56
CA VAL A 180 -3.78 30.93 6.18
C VAL A 180 -5.13 30.85 5.44
N PRO A 181 -6.26 30.98 6.14
CA PRO A 181 -7.61 30.79 5.57
C PRO A 181 -7.87 31.59 4.29
N ASP A 182 -7.44 32.85 4.23
CA ASP A 182 -7.63 33.72 3.07
C ASP A 182 -6.91 33.23 1.78
N ARG A 183 -5.98 32.29 1.90
CA ARG A 183 -5.20 31.71 0.78
C ARG A 183 -5.56 30.27 0.49
N ASN A 184 -6.33 29.63 1.36
CA ASN A 184 -6.72 28.22 1.23
C ASN A 184 -8.13 27.98 1.83
N GLU A 185 -9.13 28.73 1.33
CA GLU A 185 -10.50 28.71 1.84
C GLU A 185 -11.12 27.30 1.92
N VAL A 186 -10.84 26.45 0.94
CA VAL A 186 -11.42 25.09 0.88
C VAL A 186 -11.04 24.27 2.11
N MET A 187 -9.78 24.34 2.51
CA MET A 187 -9.27 23.58 3.66
C MET A 187 -9.94 23.98 4.97
N TRP A 188 -10.26 25.27 5.13
CA TRP A 188 -10.85 25.86 6.35
C TRP A 188 -12.36 25.97 6.30
N SER A 189 -13.00 25.45 5.23
CA SER A 189 -14.44 25.55 5.04
C SER A 189 -15.22 24.70 6.06
N LEU A 190 -16.45 25.13 6.39
CA LEU A 190 -17.36 24.35 7.23
C LEU A 190 -17.56 22.92 6.71
N LYS A 191 -17.65 22.74 5.38
CA LYS A 191 -17.77 21.43 4.76
C LYS A 191 -16.58 20.51 5.10
N THR A 192 -15.36 21.04 5.07
CA THR A 192 -14.15 20.31 5.47
C THR A 192 -14.22 19.92 6.95
N MET A 193 -14.61 20.86 7.83
CA MET A 193 -14.77 20.56 9.27
C MET A 193 -15.86 19.53 9.54
N GLN A 194 -16.95 19.52 8.78
CA GLN A 194 -18.00 18.49 8.85
C GLN A 194 -17.45 17.09 8.52
N HIS A 195 -16.61 16.96 7.49
CA HIS A 195 -15.96 15.69 7.16
C HIS A 195 -15.01 15.23 8.29
N LEU A 196 -14.20 16.15 8.84
CA LEU A 196 -13.32 15.84 9.99
C LEU A 196 -14.11 15.35 11.20
N ALA A 197 -15.20 16.03 11.54
CA ALA A 197 -16.06 15.63 12.66
C ALA A 197 -16.61 14.20 12.44
N GLY A 198 -16.97 13.86 11.20
CA GLY A 198 -17.38 12.50 10.83
C GLY A 198 -16.29 11.43 11.00
N LEU A 199 -15.01 11.81 11.05
CA LEU A 199 -13.87 10.93 11.23
C LEU A 199 -13.33 10.93 12.67
N ALA A 200 -13.91 11.72 13.59
CA ALA A 200 -13.43 11.82 14.95
C ALA A 200 -13.69 10.53 15.75
N ALA A 201 -12.66 10.03 16.44
CA ALA A 201 -12.80 9.02 17.47
C ALA A 201 -13.28 9.64 18.79
N ASP A 202 -13.67 8.81 19.76
CA ASP A 202 -14.05 9.27 21.10
C ASP A 202 -12.88 10.04 21.74
N GLY A 203 -13.18 11.25 22.20
CA GLY A 203 -12.18 12.13 22.79
C GLY A 203 -11.09 12.60 21.84
N ALA A 204 -11.32 12.57 20.52
CA ALA A 204 -10.38 13.09 19.53
C ALA A 204 -10.05 14.56 19.80
N ILE A 205 -8.82 14.96 19.47
CA ILE A 205 -8.37 16.35 19.63
C ILE A 205 -7.93 16.89 18.27
N VAL A 206 -8.44 18.06 17.91
CA VAL A 206 -7.93 18.87 16.81
C VAL A 206 -6.96 19.92 17.36
N SER A 207 -5.83 20.12 16.67
CA SER A 207 -4.89 21.18 17.01
C SER A 207 -4.44 21.95 15.77
N SER A 208 -4.23 23.27 15.96
CA SER A 208 -3.81 24.18 14.90
C SER A 208 -3.01 25.37 15.47
N TRP A 209 -2.11 25.89 14.66
CA TRP A 209 -1.50 27.20 14.91
C TRP A 209 -2.42 28.36 14.50
N CYS A 210 -3.47 28.10 13.71
CA CYS A 210 -4.40 29.11 13.22
C CYS A 210 -5.51 29.35 14.25
N VAL A 211 -5.56 30.56 14.79
CA VAL A 211 -6.58 31.01 15.77
C VAL A 211 -7.64 31.92 15.14
N ALA A 212 -7.80 31.93 13.81
CA ALA A 212 -8.80 32.75 13.14
C ALA A 212 -10.22 32.43 13.64
N SER A 213 -11.01 33.46 13.92
CA SER A 213 -12.38 33.30 14.47
C SER A 213 -13.26 32.46 13.58
N SER A 214 -13.11 32.53 12.25
CA SER A 214 -13.86 31.70 11.29
C SER A 214 -13.55 30.21 11.46
N VAL A 215 -12.31 29.85 11.76
CA VAL A 215 -11.89 28.46 12.01
C VAL A 215 -12.43 27.96 13.34
N GLN A 216 -12.34 28.77 14.38
CA GLN A 216 -12.91 28.45 15.69
C GLN A 216 -14.41 28.24 15.61
N GLN A 217 -15.13 29.13 14.91
CA GLN A 217 -16.56 29.02 14.70
C GLN A 217 -16.94 27.75 13.93
N ALA A 218 -16.24 27.44 12.84
CA ALA A 218 -16.51 26.25 12.05
C ALA A 218 -16.29 24.96 12.85
N LEU A 219 -15.22 24.88 13.65
CA LEU A 219 -14.95 23.72 14.53
C LEU A 219 -16.02 23.59 15.63
N HIS A 220 -16.43 24.72 16.24
CA HIS A 220 -17.49 24.71 17.25
C HIS A 220 -18.83 24.27 16.65
N GLU A 221 -19.17 24.76 15.45
CA GLU A 221 -20.42 24.42 14.77
C GLU A 221 -20.55 22.93 14.48
N VAL A 222 -19.42 22.23 14.22
CA VAL A 222 -19.42 20.78 13.96
C VAL A 222 -19.29 19.94 15.24
N GLY A 223 -19.15 20.56 16.43
CA GLY A 223 -19.22 19.89 17.72
C GLY A 223 -17.90 19.72 18.48
N PHE A 224 -16.83 20.41 18.07
CA PHE A 224 -15.63 20.48 18.90
C PHE A 224 -15.76 21.57 19.97
N ASP A 225 -15.37 21.25 21.19
CA ASP A 225 -15.17 22.24 22.26
C ASP A 225 -13.80 22.91 22.10
N VAL A 226 -13.82 24.15 21.60
CA VAL A 226 -12.64 24.88 21.12
C VAL A 226 -12.12 25.82 22.19
N THR A 227 -10.80 25.77 22.44
CA THR A 227 -10.10 26.66 23.36
C THR A 227 -8.78 27.12 22.77
N GLU A 228 -8.40 28.36 23.09
CA GLU A 228 -7.06 28.86 22.82
C GLU A 228 -6.11 28.47 23.94
N ARG A 229 -4.85 28.21 23.57
CA ARG A 229 -3.77 27.95 24.49
C ARG A 229 -2.54 28.78 24.12
N ALA A 230 -1.62 28.91 25.07
CA ALA A 230 -0.34 29.54 24.79
C ALA A 230 0.34 28.89 23.58
N GLY A 231 0.65 29.70 22.58
CA GLY A 231 1.35 29.28 21.38
C GLY A 231 2.86 29.24 21.58
N PHE A 232 3.59 29.11 20.49
CA PHE A 232 5.06 29.01 20.50
C PHE A 232 5.70 30.09 19.61
N GLY A 233 6.83 30.66 20.08
CA GLY A 233 7.63 31.63 19.34
C GLY A 233 6.92 32.95 19.05
N SER A 234 6.78 33.29 17.76
CA SER A 234 6.05 34.49 17.30
C SER A 234 4.54 34.35 17.36
N ASN A 235 4.03 33.12 17.36
CA ASN A 235 2.61 32.83 17.49
C ASN A 235 2.27 32.79 18.97
N ARG A 236 1.60 33.84 19.45
CA ARG A 236 1.25 33.97 20.88
C ARG A 236 0.22 32.95 21.33
N GLU A 237 -0.57 32.40 20.41
CA GLU A 237 -1.70 31.51 20.68
C GLU A 237 -1.72 30.37 19.67
N SER A 238 -2.26 29.24 20.09
CA SER A 238 -2.60 28.08 19.26
C SER A 238 -4.00 27.61 19.67
N LEU A 239 -4.63 26.81 18.84
CA LEU A 239 -5.99 26.34 19.02
C LEU A 239 -5.99 24.83 19.28
N ILE A 240 -6.81 24.41 20.26
CA ILE A 240 -7.21 23.02 20.42
C ILE A 240 -8.73 22.92 20.47
N GLY A 241 -9.28 21.85 19.89
CA GLY A 241 -10.68 21.50 19.99
C GLY A 241 -10.86 20.06 20.43
N ARG A 242 -11.72 19.78 21.41
CA ARG A 242 -11.97 18.44 21.93
C ARG A 242 -13.28 17.92 21.42
N TRP A 243 -13.27 16.72 20.85
CA TRP A 243 -14.48 16.03 20.47
C TRP A 243 -15.16 15.39 21.69
N SER A 244 -16.38 15.77 21.97
CA SER A 244 -17.09 15.36 23.20
C SER A 244 -18.15 14.29 22.98
N ALA A 245 -18.53 14.01 21.72
CA ALA A 245 -19.52 12.97 21.45
C ALA A 245 -18.93 11.59 21.74
N LYS A 246 -19.68 10.75 22.46
CA LYS A 246 -19.35 9.35 22.67
C LYS A 246 -19.93 8.52 21.55
N LEU A 247 -19.07 7.74 20.88
CA LEU A 247 -19.52 6.68 19.99
C LEU A 247 -19.90 5.46 20.84
N ALA A 248 -20.83 4.65 20.35
CA ALA A 248 -21.09 3.37 20.99
C ALA A 248 -19.79 2.51 20.97
N ASP A 249 -19.37 2.03 22.13
CA ASP A 249 -18.15 1.22 22.25
C ASP A 249 -18.33 -0.08 21.46
N SER A 250 -17.74 -0.16 20.29
CA SER A 250 -17.80 -1.32 19.39
C SER A 250 -16.49 -2.11 19.34
N SER A 251 -15.48 -1.71 20.12
CA SER A 251 -14.17 -2.35 20.07
C SER A 251 -14.14 -3.67 20.83
N THR A 252 -14.55 -4.75 20.18
CA THR A 252 -14.21 -6.11 20.66
C THR A 252 -12.71 -6.28 20.57
N ARG A 253 -12.05 -6.48 21.72
CA ARG A 253 -10.60 -6.67 21.78
C ARG A 253 -10.22 -7.96 21.03
N VAL A 254 -9.46 -7.81 19.94
CA VAL A 254 -8.91 -8.94 19.19
C VAL A 254 -7.56 -9.34 19.79
N ASP A 255 -7.51 -10.51 20.41
CA ASP A 255 -6.27 -11.06 21.01
C ASP A 255 -5.73 -12.28 20.24
N SER A 256 -6.59 -12.95 19.46
CA SER A 256 -6.23 -14.11 18.64
C SER A 256 -7.09 -14.21 17.38
N ALA A 257 -6.55 -14.85 16.35
CA ALA A 257 -7.23 -15.12 15.09
C ALA A 257 -6.76 -16.45 14.49
N VAL A 258 -7.61 -17.06 13.66
CA VAL A 258 -7.27 -18.22 12.83
C VAL A 258 -7.25 -17.77 11.36
N VAL A 259 -6.16 -18.09 10.64
CA VAL A 259 -6.04 -17.87 9.19
C VAL A 259 -5.92 -19.24 8.52
N ILE A 260 -6.75 -19.50 7.51
CA ILE A 260 -6.82 -20.78 6.81
C ILE A 260 -6.27 -20.61 5.39
N GLY A 261 -5.16 -21.29 5.10
CA GLY A 261 -4.37 -21.23 3.87
C GLY A 261 -3.08 -20.41 4.04
N ALA A 262 -1.91 -21.03 3.82
CA ALA A 262 -0.58 -20.40 3.91
C ALA A 262 0.02 -20.10 2.54
N GLY A 263 -0.81 -19.71 1.57
CA GLY A 263 -0.38 -19.01 0.37
C GLY A 263 -0.05 -17.54 0.65
N ILE A 264 0.29 -16.77 -0.38
CA ILE A 264 0.68 -15.35 -0.22
C ILE A 264 -0.41 -14.53 0.50
N ALA A 265 -1.69 -14.79 0.26
CA ALA A 265 -2.78 -14.06 0.89
C ALA A 265 -2.84 -14.33 2.40
N GLY A 266 -2.86 -15.61 2.81
CA GLY A 266 -2.95 -15.97 4.23
C GLY A 266 -1.68 -15.61 5.01
N ALA A 267 -0.49 -15.83 4.44
CA ALA A 267 0.77 -15.42 5.05
C ALA A 267 0.82 -13.90 5.29
N SER A 268 0.35 -13.12 4.32
CA SER A 268 0.26 -11.65 4.45
C SER A 268 -0.71 -11.23 5.55
N VAL A 269 -1.90 -11.84 5.61
CA VAL A 269 -2.88 -11.55 6.67
C VAL A 269 -2.33 -11.94 8.05
N ALA A 270 -1.73 -13.12 8.17
CA ALA A 270 -1.12 -13.57 9.42
C ALA A 270 -0.03 -12.58 9.89
N ARG A 271 0.83 -12.11 8.99
CA ARG A 271 1.85 -11.09 9.30
C ARG A 271 1.22 -9.79 9.80
N GLN A 272 0.20 -9.27 9.11
CA GLN A 272 -0.44 -8.00 9.48
C GLN A 272 -1.17 -8.07 10.82
N LEU A 273 -1.79 -9.20 11.15
CA LEU A 273 -2.38 -9.44 12.47
C LEU A 273 -1.30 -9.55 13.55
N ALA A 274 -0.24 -10.31 13.29
CA ALA A 274 0.83 -10.56 14.24
C ALA A 274 1.62 -9.29 14.62
N THR A 275 1.90 -8.40 13.64
CA THR A 275 2.54 -7.10 13.90
C THR A 275 1.68 -6.15 14.73
N ARG A 276 0.37 -6.39 14.81
CA ARG A 276 -0.57 -5.67 15.70
C ARG A 276 -0.74 -6.33 17.07
N GLY A 277 0.13 -7.31 17.38
CA GLY A 277 0.14 -8.00 18.68
C GLY A 277 -0.90 -9.11 18.83
N ILE A 278 -1.55 -9.53 17.75
CA ILE A 278 -2.56 -10.60 17.72
C ILE A 278 -1.84 -11.94 17.53
N ASN A 279 -2.21 -12.95 18.33
CA ASN A 279 -1.71 -14.31 18.16
C ASN A 279 -2.47 -15.00 17.02
N VAL A 280 -1.75 -15.58 16.07
CA VAL A 280 -2.33 -16.16 14.86
C VAL A 280 -2.01 -17.65 14.78
N ILE A 281 -3.05 -18.47 14.59
CA ILE A 281 -2.88 -19.85 14.15
C ILE A 281 -3.08 -19.84 12.62
N LEU A 282 -2.01 -20.11 11.88
CA LEU A 282 -2.02 -20.22 10.43
C LEU A 282 -2.06 -21.70 10.03
N ILE A 283 -3.17 -22.12 9.42
CA ILE A 283 -3.42 -23.52 9.08
C ILE A 283 -3.22 -23.71 7.57
N GLU A 284 -2.42 -24.72 7.19
CA GLU A 284 -2.20 -25.08 5.79
C GLU A 284 -2.36 -26.60 5.61
N ARG A 285 -3.14 -26.97 4.59
CA ARG A 285 -3.44 -28.36 4.24
C ARG A 285 -2.18 -29.16 3.87
N GLU A 286 -1.25 -28.50 3.19
CA GLU A 286 0.03 -29.08 2.76
C GLU A 286 1.18 -28.25 3.38
N GLN A 287 2.16 -27.86 2.59
CA GLN A 287 3.22 -26.94 2.99
C GLN A 287 2.90 -25.52 2.54
N PRO A 288 3.42 -24.48 3.22
CA PRO A 288 3.28 -23.11 2.75
C PRO A 288 3.68 -22.96 1.30
N ALA A 289 2.94 -22.15 0.54
CA ALA A 289 3.16 -21.92 -0.89
C ALA A 289 2.90 -23.12 -1.83
N SER A 290 2.29 -24.22 -1.41
CA SER A 290 2.02 -25.39 -2.26
C SER A 290 1.11 -25.09 -3.45
N GLY A 291 0.19 -24.12 -3.31
CA GLY A 291 -0.72 -23.68 -4.38
C GLY A 291 -0.07 -22.72 -5.40
N ALA A 292 -0.85 -21.81 -5.95
CA ALA A 292 -0.41 -20.83 -6.97
C ALA A 292 0.76 -19.93 -6.52
N SER A 293 0.98 -19.81 -5.22
CA SER A 293 2.06 -19.01 -4.63
C SER A 293 3.43 -19.66 -4.68
N GLY A 294 3.56 -20.91 -5.15
CA GLY A 294 4.83 -21.63 -5.19
C GLY A 294 5.61 -21.53 -6.49
N ASN A 295 5.30 -20.57 -7.35
CA ASN A 295 6.10 -20.33 -8.55
C ASN A 295 7.53 -19.92 -8.19
N PRO A 296 8.56 -20.29 -9.00
CA PRO A 296 9.94 -19.92 -8.72
C PRO A 296 10.12 -18.40 -8.71
N VAL A 297 9.38 -17.71 -9.56
CA VAL A 297 9.44 -16.26 -9.73
C VAL A 297 8.03 -15.72 -9.97
N ALA A 298 7.72 -14.57 -9.38
CA ALA A 298 6.54 -13.79 -9.69
C ALA A 298 6.95 -12.42 -10.26
N VAL A 299 6.38 -12.06 -11.40
CA VAL A 299 6.48 -10.72 -11.95
C VAL A 299 5.56 -9.80 -11.15
N VAL A 300 6.14 -8.73 -10.62
CA VAL A 300 5.48 -7.67 -9.87
C VAL A 300 5.53 -6.40 -10.72
N ARG A 301 4.37 -5.89 -11.13
CA ARG A 301 4.32 -4.66 -11.93
C ARG A 301 3.00 -3.92 -11.75
N PRO A 302 3.04 -2.57 -11.77
CA PRO A 302 1.82 -1.80 -11.89
C PRO A 302 1.21 -2.01 -13.30
N GLU A 303 -0.10 -1.92 -13.40
CA GLU A 303 -0.78 -1.88 -14.69
C GLU A 303 -0.97 -0.41 -15.07
N PRO A 304 -0.25 0.10 -16.10
CA PRO A 304 -0.35 1.51 -16.43
C PRO A 304 -1.71 1.85 -17.02
N GLY A 305 -2.29 2.96 -16.57
CA GLY A 305 -3.59 3.45 -17.04
C GLY A 305 -3.97 4.74 -16.31
N GLY A 306 -4.91 5.50 -16.85
CA GLY A 306 -5.36 6.77 -16.25
C GLY A 306 -5.98 6.60 -14.86
N VAL A 307 -6.08 7.69 -14.12
CA VAL A 307 -6.59 7.77 -12.73
C VAL A 307 -7.98 7.17 -12.54
N SER A 308 -8.79 7.09 -13.60
CA SER A 308 -10.10 6.41 -13.56
C SER A 308 -10.01 4.89 -13.77
N ASN A 309 -8.81 4.34 -13.93
CA ASN A 309 -8.63 2.91 -14.16
C ASN A 309 -8.40 2.18 -12.81
N VAL A 310 -9.46 1.57 -12.33
CA VAL A 310 -9.48 0.82 -11.05
C VAL A 310 -8.33 -0.19 -10.93
N ILE A 311 -8.00 -0.91 -12.00
CA ILE A 311 -6.89 -1.88 -11.99
C ILE A 311 -5.53 -1.18 -11.89
N SER A 312 -5.39 0.02 -12.48
CA SER A 312 -4.17 0.82 -12.38
C SER A 312 -3.92 1.25 -10.94
N GLU A 313 -4.93 1.85 -10.31
CA GLU A 313 -4.88 2.28 -8.90
C GLU A 313 -4.59 1.11 -7.96
N PHE A 314 -5.35 0.01 -8.10
CA PHE A 314 -5.16 -1.20 -7.31
C PHE A 314 -3.76 -1.77 -7.42
N SER A 315 -3.25 -1.91 -8.65
CA SER A 315 -1.91 -2.47 -8.84
C SER A 315 -0.79 -1.53 -8.41
N ALA A 316 -0.98 -0.22 -8.52
CA ALA A 316 -0.04 0.78 -8.03
C ALA A 316 0.09 0.72 -6.49
N ALA A 317 -1.05 0.67 -5.79
CA ALA A 317 -1.08 0.52 -4.34
C ALA A 317 -0.38 -0.77 -3.88
N GLY A 318 -0.69 -1.91 -4.52
CA GLY A 318 -0.10 -3.20 -4.17
C GLY A 318 1.40 -3.27 -4.43
N VAL A 319 1.85 -2.84 -5.61
CA VAL A 319 3.29 -2.84 -5.97
C VAL A 319 4.06 -1.90 -5.04
N GLY A 320 3.56 -0.68 -4.84
CA GLY A 320 4.22 0.29 -3.96
C GLY A 320 4.32 -0.19 -2.51
N TRP A 321 3.28 -0.85 -1.98
CA TRP A 321 3.32 -1.47 -0.67
C TRP A 321 4.41 -2.56 -0.60
N LEU A 322 4.40 -3.50 -1.55
CA LEU A 322 5.34 -4.62 -1.55
C LEU A 322 6.80 -4.16 -1.67
N GLN A 323 7.09 -3.19 -2.55
CA GLN A 323 8.43 -2.61 -2.68
C GLN A 323 8.93 -2.05 -1.34
N ARG A 324 8.10 -1.28 -0.65
CA ARG A 324 8.46 -0.65 0.63
C ARG A 324 8.61 -1.67 1.74
N TRP A 325 7.73 -2.67 1.78
CA TRP A 325 7.84 -3.77 2.73
C TRP A 325 9.15 -4.54 2.52
N LEU A 326 9.51 -4.86 1.27
CA LEU A 326 10.76 -5.53 0.92
C LEU A 326 11.98 -4.68 1.24
N ALA A 327 11.93 -3.37 1.05
CA ALA A 327 13.02 -2.46 1.42
C ALA A 327 13.33 -2.48 2.93
N THR A 328 12.33 -2.78 3.76
CA THR A 328 12.47 -2.80 5.23
C THR A 328 12.71 -4.22 5.78
N HIS A 329 12.10 -5.25 5.16
CA HIS A 329 12.04 -6.63 5.71
C HIS A 329 12.54 -7.69 4.73
N GLY A 330 12.95 -7.30 3.53
CA GLY A 330 13.19 -8.22 2.42
C GLY A 330 14.63 -8.75 2.30
N GLU A 331 15.49 -8.60 3.31
CA GLU A 331 16.90 -9.02 3.24
C GLU A 331 17.06 -10.50 2.87
N SER A 332 16.19 -11.37 3.37
CA SER A 332 16.18 -12.81 3.06
C SER A 332 15.35 -13.19 1.83
N VAL A 333 14.70 -12.24 1.18
CA VAL A 333 13.79 -12.49 0.04
C VAL A 333 14.49 -12.12 -1.27
N PRO A 334 14.83 -13.07 -2.15
CA PRO A 334 15.34 -12.73 -3.46
C PRO A 334 14.32 -11.93 -4.28
N HIS A 335 14.68 -10.72 -4.68
CA HIS A 335 13.88 -9.83 -5.50
C HIS A 335 14.76 -8.81 -6.22
N ASP A 336 14.23 -8.24 -7.31
CA ASP A 336 14.87 -7.12 -8.00
C ASP A 336 13.81 -6.30 -8.74
N PHE A 337 13.80 -5.01 -8.50
CA PHE A 337 12.96 -4.05 -9.23
C PHE A 337 13.72 -3.48 -10.44
N CYS A 338 14.16 -4.38 -11.30
CA CYS A 338 14.91 -4.09 -12.54
C CYS A 338 14.08 -3.40 -13.64
N GLY A 339 12.83 -3.11 -13.37
CA GLY A 339 11.88 -2.56 -14.33
C GLY A 339 11.31 -3.59 -15.30
N ALA A 340 10.33 -3.14 -16.10
CA ALA A 340 9.76 -3.94 -17.19
C ALA A 340 9.59 -3.13 -18.46
N VAL A 341 10.05 -3.67 -19.58
CA VAL A 341 9.74 -3.18 -20.92
C VAL A 341 8.44 -3.83 -21.39
N ARG A 342 7.41 -3.02 -21.57
CA ARG A 342 6.12 -3.44 -22.09
C ARG A 342 6.01 -3.13 -23.58
N LEU A 343 6.18 -4.14 -24.42
CA LEU A 343 6.12 -4.01 -25.87
C LEU A 343 4.67 -3.78 -26.35
N LEU A 344 4.53 -3.09 -27.46
CA LEU A 344 3.23 -2.74 -28.04
C LEU A 344 2.49 -3.96 -28.57
N ARG A 345 1.16 -3.95 -28.43
CA ARG A 345 0.25 -4.93 -29.03
C ARG A 345 -0.46 -4.38 -30.24
N ASP A 346 -0.93 -3.13 -30.15
CA ASP A 346 -1.71 -2.43 -31.16
C ASP A 346 -1.64 -0.90 -30.94
N GLN A 347 -1.87 -0.13 -31.99
CA GLN A 347 -1.76 1.33 -32.00
C GLN A 347 -2.73 1.99 -31.02
N ARG A 348 -3.96 1.51 -30.89
CA ARG A 348 -4.95 2.12 -29.99
C ARG A 348 -4.51 2.07 -28.52
N ARG A 349 -3.85 0.98 -28.11
CA ARG A 349 -3.30 0.87 -26.75
C ARG A 349 -2.07 1.74 -26.58
N HIS A 350 -1.25 1.84 -27.63
CA HIS A 350 -0.13 2.77 -27.64
C HIS A 350 -0.61 4.19 -27.37
N ASP A 351 -1.51 4.73 -28.18
CA ASP A 351 -1.98 6.13 -28.07
C ASP A 351 -2.52 6.44 -26.67
N LYS A 352 -3.24 5.49 -26.05
CA LYS A 352 -3.73 5.64 -24.67
C LYS A 352 -2.60 5.70 -23.65
N LEU A 353 -1.60 4.84 -23.79
CA LEU A 353 -0.47 4.81 -22.85
C LEU A 353 0.46 6.00 -23.06
N ALA A 354 0.69 6.42 -24.29
CA ALA A 354 1.45 7.63 -24.62
C ALA A 354 0.80 8.89 -24.03
N ALA A 355 -0.52 9.01 -24.18
CA ALA A 355 -1.26 10.12 -23.55
C ALA A 355 -1.16 10.09 -22.01
N TYR A 356 -1.21 8.90 -21.39
CA TYR A 356 -1.05 8.76 -19.95
C TYR A 356 0.39 9.05 -19.50
N ALA A 357 1.42 8.60 -20.23
CA ALA A 357 2.82 8.87 -19.94
C ALA A 357 3.13 10.38 -19.89
N GLN A 358 2.44 11.21 -20.67
CA GLN A 358 2.58 12.68 -20.61
C GLN A 358 2.01 13.31 -19.32
N THR A 359 1.28 12.56 -18.51
CA THR A 359 0.62 13.07 -17.29
C THR A 359 1.28 12.58 -15.99
N VAL A 360 2.25 11.68 -16.10
CA VAL A 360 2.95 11.07 -14.96
C VAL A 360 4.46 11.25 -15.10
N PRO A 361 5.23 11.20 -14.00
CA PRO A 361 6.69 11.33 -14.08
C PRO A 361 7.33 10.09 -14.75
N ASP A 362 8.52 10.31 -15.35
CA ASP A 362 9.28 9.27 -16.07
C ASP A 362 9.65 8.08 -15.17
N GLU A 363 9.85 8.30 -13.87
CA GLU A 363 10.08 7.25 -12.89
C GLU A 363 8.85 6.36 -12.64
N TRP A 364 7.69 6.70 -13.21
CA TRP A 364 6.49 5.88 -13.20
C TRP A 364 6.24 5.18 -14.53
N LEU A 365 6.29 5.92 -15.63
CA LEU A 365 6.06 5.39 -16.98
C LEU A 365 6.66 6.33 -18.01
N HIS A 366 7.48 5.81 -18.92
CA HIS A 366 7.91 6.57 -20.10
C HIS A 366 7.96 5.70 -21.36
N GLU A 367 7.80 6.34 -22.50
CA GLU A 367 7.81 5.73 -23.81
C GLU A 367 9.24 5.42 -24.25
N LEU A 368 9.43 4.29 -24.94
CA LEU A 368 10.72 3.85 -25.47
C LEU A 368 10.63 3.57 -26.97
N SER A 369 11.57 4.09 -27.73
CA SER A 369 11.86 3.60 -29.08
C SER A 369 12.41 2.15 -29.05
N VAL A 370 12.39 1.47 -30.18
CA VAL A 370 13.00 0.13 -30.33
C VAL A 370 14.46 0.12 -29.88
N SER A 371 15.23 1.17 -30.24
CA SER A 371 16.65 1.27 -29.85
C SER A 371 16.84 1.38 -28.35
N GLU A 372 16.07 2.23 -27.69
CA GLU A 372 16.11 2.42 -26.22
C GLU A 372 15.68 1.16 -25.48
N ALA A 373 14.58 0.53 -25.92
CA ALA A 373 14.10 -0.73 -25.34
C ALA A 373 15.13 -1.85 -25.49
N THR A 374 15.75 -1.98 -26.66
CA THR A 374 16.85 -2.94 -26.93
C THR A 374 18.04 -2.71 -26.00
N LYS A 375 18.47 -1.46 -25.87
CA LYS A 375 19.59 -1.09 -24.99
C LYS A 375 19.26 -1.39 -23.52
N LEU A 376 18.03 -1.08 -23.10
CA LEU A 376 17.61 -1.23 -21.72
C LEU A 376 17.50 -2.70 -21.32
N CYS A 377 16.84 -3.54 -22.11
CA CYS A 377 16.70 -4.96 -21.78
C CYS A 377 17.94 -5.82 -22.14
N GLY A 378 18.86 -5.29 -22.97
CA GLY A 378 20.05 -5.99 -23.42
C GLY A 378 19.81 -6.99 -24.54
N GLN A 379 18.61 -7.03 -25.12
CA GLN A 379 18.20 -7.93 -26.20
C GLN A 379 17.41 -7.17 -27.26
N SER A 380 17.54 -7.57 -28.52
CA SER A 380 16.77 -6.99 -29.63
C SER A 380 15.27 -7.22 -29.43
N VAL A 381 14.50 -6.15 -29.48
CA VAL A 381 13.04 -6.17 -29.46
C VAL A 381 12.45 -5.78 -30.79
N ALA A 382 11.30 -6.36 -31.15
CA ALA A 382 10.70 -6.13 -32.46
C ALA A 382 9.88 -4.84 -32.57
N THR A 383 9.46 -4.25 -31.46
CA THR A 383 8.57 -3.09 -31.39
C THR A 383 9.00 -2.11 -30.33
N GLU A 384 8.63 -0.89 -30.49
CA GLU A 384 8.63 0.13 -29.45
C GLU A 384 7.74 -0.27 -28.27
N GLY A 385 7.83 0.45 -27.17
CA GLY A 385 7.09 0.12 -25.97
C GLY A 385 7.15 1.17 -24.89
N PHE A 386 6.85 0.76 -23.67
CA PHE A 386 6.91 1.61 -22.49
C PHE A 386 7.77 0.95 -21.41
N PHE A 387 8.51 1.74 -20.68
CA PHE A 387 9.22 1.29 -19.49
C PHE A 387 8.41 1.58 -18.24
N LEU A 388 8.35 0.59 -17.36
CA LEU A 388 7.76 0.66 -16.03
C LEU A 388 8.90 0.48 -15.01
N PRO A 389 9.52 1.56 -14.53
CA PRO A 389 10.64 1.47 -13.58
C PRO A 389 10.26 0.78 -12.26
N GLN A 390 9.00 0.91 -11.84
CA GLN A 390 8.50 0.31 -10.60
C GLN A 390 8.22 -1.20 -10.68
N ALA A 391 8.44 -1.80 -11.85
CA ALA A 391 8.24 -3.23 -12.04
C ALA A 391 9.48 -4.04 -11.62
N GLY A 392 9.26 -5.31 -11.33
CA GLY A 392 10.34 -6.23 -10.94
C GLY A 392 9.87 -7.65 -10.79
N TRP A 393 10.64 -8.43 -10.12
CA TRP A 393 10.33 -9.81 -9.76
C TRP A 393 10.64 -10.10 -8.29
N VAL A 394 9.95 -11.07 -7.73
CA VAL A 394 10.12 -11.54 -6.35
C VAL A 394 10.06 -13.06 -6.34
N ALA A 395 10.81 -13.72 -5.46
CA ALA A 395 10.69 -15.14 -5.17
C ALA A 395 9.54 -15.38 -4.16
N PRO A 396 8.37 -15.90 -4.59
CA PRO A 396 7.18 -15.92 -3.73
C PRO A 396 7.32 -16.83 -2.51
N THR A 397 8.00 -17.96 -2.65
CA THR A 397 8.18 -18.89 -1.53
C THR A 397 9.03 -18.26 -0.42
N ALA A 398 10.12 -17.58 -0.78
CA ALA A 398 10.95 -16.86 0.18
C ALA A 398 10.18 -15.70 0.84
N LEU A 399 9.36 -14.98 0.06
CA LEU A 399 8.49 -13.94 0.60
C LEU A 399 7.51 -14.50 1.63
N ILE A 400 6.85 -15.63 1.33
CA ILE A 400 5.92 -16.29 2.27
C ILE A 400 6.66 -16.70 3.53
N THR A 401 7.85 -17.32 3.41
CA THR A 401 8.68 -17.68 4.57
C THR A 401 8.98 -16.47 5.45
N ALA A 402 9.40 -15.35 4.85
CA ALA A 402 9.67 -14.11 5.60
C ALA A 402 8.40 -13.50 6.24
N LEU A 403 7.24 -13.62 5.60
CA LEU A 403 5.97 -13.14 6.15
C LEU A 403 5.52 -13.94 7.37
N ILE A 404 5.69 -15.28 7.34
CA ILE A 404 5.26 -16.15 8.46
C ILE A 404 6.29 -16.24 9.58
N ASP A 405 7.52 -15.79 9.36
CA ASP A 405 8.57 -15.74 10.40
C ASP A 405 8.27 -14.60 11.40
N HIS A 406 7.43 -14.92 12.37
CA HIS A 406 7.03 -13.99 13.43
C HIS A 406 6.62 -14.76 14.69
N PRO A 407 7.05 -14.34 15.91
CA PRO A 407 6.82 -15.09 17.16
C PRO A 407 5.35 -15.26 17.54
N ARG A 408 4.44 -14.48 16.95
CA ARG A 408 2.99 -14.59 17.18
C ARG A 408 2.25 -15.40 16.12
N ILE A 409 2.96 -16.03 15.19
CA ILE A 409 2.36 -16.90 14.17
C ILE A 409 2.73 -18.35 14.51
N GLU A 410 1.71 -19.14 14.85
CA GLU A 410 1.80 -20.59 14.94
C GLU A 410 1.40 -21.19 13.60
N LEU A 411 2.37 -21.71 12.85
CA LEU A 411 2.10 -22.42 11.59
C LEU A 411 1.75 -23.88 11.87
N ARG A 412 0.61 -24.34 11.36
CA ARG A 412 0.19 -25.73 11.33
C ARG A 412 0.11 -26.22 9.90
N SER A 413 1.22 -26.76 9.38
CA SER A 413 1.28 -27.44 8.08
C SER A 413 0.68 -28.85 8.17
N ASP A 414 0.44 -29.46 7.00
CA ASP A 414 -0.15 -30.80 6.86
C ASP A 414 -1.44 -30.96 7.68
N THR A 415 -2.20 -29.87 7.79
CA THR A 415 -3.38 -29.76 8.64
C THR A 415 -4.58 -29.29 7.80
N GLU A 416 -5.50 -30.19 7.52
CA GLU A 416 -6.70 -29.90 6.74
C GLU A 416 -7.84 -29.43 7.64
N VAL A 417 -8.49 -28.33 7.26
CA VAL A 417 -9.74 -27.88 7.86
C VAL A 417 -10.91 -28.56 7.15
N LYS A 418 -11.67 -29.36 7.89
CA LYS A 418 -12.81 -30.12 7.38
C LYS A 418 -14.09 -29.28 7.32
N ARG A 419 -14.32 -28.45 8.34
CA ARG A 419 -15.55 -27.67 8.46
C ARG A 419 -15.33 -26.40 9.27
N LEU A 420 -16.05 -25.35 8.87
CA LEU A 420 -16.19 -24.11 9.60
C LEU A 420 -17.67 -23.91 9.96
N SER A 421 -17.98 -23.63 11.23
CA SER A 421 -19.34 -23.42 11.69
C SER A 421 -19.40 -22.38 12.81
N PRO A 422 -20.48 -21.59 12.94
CA PRO A 422 -20.70 -20.76 14.12
C PRO A 422 -20.77 -21.65 15.38
N ALA A 423 -20.06 -21.25 16.44
CA ALA A 423 -20.09 -21.90 17.75
C ALA A 423 -20.96 -21.12 18.74
N SER A 424 -20.96 -19.79 18.63
CA SER A 424 -21.82 -18.86 19.36
C SER A 424 -22.06 -17.60 18.53
N THR A 425 -22.71 -16.59 19.09
CA THR A 425 -23.02 -15.35 18.37
C THR A 425 -21.79 -14.65 17.79
N ASN A 426 -20.63 -14.77 18.45
CA ASN A 426 -19.40 -14.08 18.07
C ASN A 426 -18.18 -15.03 18.00
N GLU A 427 -18.38 -16.33 17.85
CA GLU A 427 -17.29 -17.31 17.86
C GLU A 427 -17.48 -18.37 16.78
N TRP A 428 -16.42 -18.73 16.11
CA TRP A 428 -16.36 -19.76 15.07
C TRP A 428 -15.64 -21.00 15.58
N CYS A 429 -16.16 -22.17 15.20
CA CYS A 429 -15.52 -23.47 15.38
C CYS A 429 -14.88 -23.91 14.07
N VAL A 430 -13.56 -24.05 14.08
CA VAL A 430 -12.72 -24.60 13.00
C VAL A 430 -12.48 -26.08 13.34
N GLU A 431 -13.12 -27.00 12.62
CA GLU A 431 -12.98 -28.44 12.81
C GLU A 431 -11.93 -28.98 11.83
N LEU A 432 -10.88 -29.58 12.35
CA LEU A 432 -9.81 -30.21 11.59
C LEU A 432 -10.16 -31.63 11.14
N ALA A 433 -9.47 -32.17 10.17
CA ALA A 433 -9.68 -33.53 9.66
C ALA A 433 -9.43 -34.62 10.76
N ASN A 434 -8.57 -34.34 11.72
CA ASN A 434 -8.29 -35.18 12.88
C ASN A 434 -9.35 -35.06 13.99
N ASN A 435 -10.46 -34.34 13.78
CA ASN A 435 -11.53 -33.99 14.70
C ASN A 435 -11.14 -33.05 15.87
N GLU A 436 -9.94 -32.47 15.86
CA GLU A 436 -9.60 -31.35 16.74
C GLU A 436 -10.48 -30.14 16.40
N LYS A 437 -10.85 -29.36 17.41
CA LYS A 437 -11.66 -28.15 17.26
C LYS A 437 -10.91 -26.95 17.82
N ILE A 438 -10.80 -25.92 17.02
CA ILE A 438 -10.22 -24.62 17.40
C ILE A 438 -11.35 -23.60 17.42
N PHE A 439 -11.47 -22.87 18.51
CA PHE A 439 -12.47 -21.80 18.66
C PHE A 439 -11.79 -20.44 18.51
N SER A 440 -12.40 -19.56 17.73
CA SER A 440 -11.87 -18.21 17.50
C SER A 440 -12.97 -17.21 17.19
N HIS A 441 -12.83 -15.98 17.69
CA HIS A 441 -13.71 -14.87 17.34
C HIS A 441 -13.45 -14.35 15.93
N TYR A 442 -12.24 -14.54 15.40
CA TYR A 442 -11.84 -14.05 14.10
C TYR A 442 -11.23 -15.17 13.26
N VAL A 443 -11.85 -15.42 12.13
CA VAL A 443 -11.38 -16.39 11.14
C VAL A 443 -11.23 -15.71 9.78
N VAL A 444 -10.10 -15.94 9.11
CA VAL A 444 -9.84 -15.42 7.76
C VAL A 444 -9.63 -16.59 6.80
N LEU A 445 -10.44 -16.65 5.75
CA LEU A 445 -10.32 -17.61 4.66
C LEU A 445 -9.39 -17.08 3.57
N ALA A 446 -8.29 -17.78 3.32
CA ALA A 446 -7.33 -17.52 2.24
C ALA A 446 -7.08 -18.77 1.38
N THR A 447 -8.14 -19.57 1.18
CA THR A 447 -8.10 -20.96 0.68
C THR A 447 -8.21 -21.09 -0.84
N ALA A 448 -8.29 -19.98 -1.57
CA ALA A 448 -8.50 -19.95 -3.03
C ALA A 448 -9.78 -20.70 -3.46
N PHE A 449 -9.68 -21.97 -3.84
CA PHE A 449 -10.79 -22.80 -4.35
C PHE A 449 -11.39 -23.76 -3.32
N ALA A 450 -10.91 -23.75 -2.10
CA ALA A 450 -11.41 -24.71 -1.09
C ALA A 450 -12.91 -24.52 -0.84
N GLU A 451 -13.61 -25.60 -0.52
CA GLU A 451 -15.05 -25.61 -0.23
C GLU A 451 -15.45 -24.65 0.89
N LEU A 452 -14.52 -24.37 1.81
CA LEU A 452 -14.72 -23.38 2.88
C LEU A 452 -15.03 -21.97 2.37
N SER A 453 -14.66 -21.67 1.11
CA SER A 453 -14.97 -20.41 0.45
C SER A 453 -16.22 -20.49 -0.46
N SER A 454 -16.94 -21.61 -0.48
CA SER A 454 -18.08 -21.86 -1.39
C SER A 454 -19.27 -20.92 -1.19
N ASN A 455 -19.34 -20.22 -0.05
CA ASN A 455 -20.36 -19.19 0.22
C ASN A 455 -20.07 -17.85 -0.49
N VAL A 456 -18.96 -17.76 -1.23
CA VAL A 456 -18.54 -16.57 -1.92
C VAL A 456 -18.58 -16.83 -3.43
N ASP A 457 -19.46 -16.14 -4.13
CA ASP A 457 -19.65 -16.28 -5.57
C ASP A 457 -18.61 -15.53 -6.40
N GLY A 458 -18.54 -15.85 -7.72
CA GLY A 458 -17.76 -15.10 -8.71
C GLY A 458 -16.26 -15.44 -8.77
N ILE A 459 -15.86 -16.62 -8.29
CA ILE A 459 -14.48 -17.11 -8.40
C ILE A 459 -14.39 -18.16 -9.50
N ASP A 460 -13.53 -17.92 -10.47
CA ASP A 460 -13.17 -18.84 -11.53
C ASP A 460 -11.76 -19.40 -11.31
N SER A 461 -11.54 -20.62 -11.81
CA SER A 461 -10.23 -21.28 -11.80
C SER A 461 -9.54 -21.11 -13.13
N ALA A 462 -8.33 -20.56 -13.14
CA ALA A 462 -7.51 -20.43 -14.32
C ALA A 462 -6.19 -21.20 -14.15
N ARG A 463 -6.07 -22.33 -14.85
CA ARG A 463 -4.83 -23.10 -14.96
C ARG A 463 -3.77 -22.31 -15.73
N GLY A 464 -2.54 -22.31 -15.27
CA GLY A 464 -1.41 -21.72 -15.99
C GLY A 464 -0.16 -22.56 -15.86
N GLN A 465 0.55 -22.69 -16.98
CA GLN A 465 1.86 -23.33 -17.02
C GLN A 465 2.94 -22.30 -17.30
N LEU A 466 4.02 -22.36 -16.53
CA LEU A 466 5.28 -21.67 -16.77
C LEU A 466 6.21 -22.59 -17.56
N SER A 467 7.06 -22.00 -18.39
CA SER A 467 8.20 -22.66 -18.98
C SER A 467 9.48 -21.98 -18.51
N VAL A 468 10.57 -22.72 -18.49
CA VAL A 468 11.89 -22.20 -18.11
C VAL A 468 12.90 -22.52 -19.20
N VAL A 469 13.92 -21.66 -19.32
CA VAL A 469 15.08 -21.88 -20.20
C VAL A 469 16.36 -21.52 -19.45
N ALA A 470 17.43 -22.25 -19.69
CA ALA A 470 18.73 -21.99 -19.07
C ALA A 470 19.23 -20.58 -19.41
N GLU A 471 19.96 -20.00 -18.48
CA GLU A 471 20.56 -18.69 -18.65
C GLU A 471 21.42 -18.60 -19.91
N ARG A 472 21.26 -17.53 -20.64
CA ARG A 472 22.02 -17.21 -21.84
C ARG A 472 23.08 -16.18 -21.51
N VAL A 473 24.25 -16.62 -21.11
CA VAL A 473 25.38 -15.75 -20.72
C VAL A 473 25.82 -14.84 -21.89
N ASP A 474 25.72 -15.34 -23.11
CA ASP A 474 25.98 -14.59 -24.35
C ASP A 474 24.88 -13.60 -24.71
N LYS A 475 23.70 -13.71 -24.10
CA LYS A 475 22.50 -12.90 -24.34
C LYS A 475 21.88 -12.44 -23.02
N PRO A 476 22.56 -11.64 -22.20
CA PRO A 476 22.03 -11.23 -20.90
C PRO A 476 20.75 -10.41 -21.04
N LEU A 477 19.72 -10.82 -20.32
CA LEU A 477 18.47 -10.08 -20.18
C LEU A 477 18.49 -9.32 -18.87
N ARG A 478 18.37 -7.98 -18.91
CA ARG A 478 18.56 -7.09 -17.76
C ARG A 478 17.28 -6.65 -17.09
N THR A 479 16.16 -6.66 -17.82
CA THR A 479 14.84 -6.27 -17.33
C THR A 479 13.81 -7.31 -17.72
N ILE A 480 12.62 -7.23 -17.14
CA ILE A 480 11.49 -8.03 -17.59
C ILE A 480 11.02 -7.49 -18.94
N VAL A 481 10.76 -8.36 -19.90
CA VAL A 481 10.10 -8.02 -21.16
C VAL A 481 8.71 -8.65 -21.17
N CYS A 482 7.68 -7.86 -21.42
CA CYS A 482 6.29 -8.33 -21.41
C CYS A 482 5.45 -7.76 -22.56
N ARG A 483 4.41 -8.50 -22.94
CA ARG A 483 3.38 -8.13 -23.93
C ARG A 483 2.09 -8.91 -23.66
N ASP A 484 1.91 -10.07 -24.27
CA ASP A 484 0.86 -11.07 -24.03
C ASP A 484 1.39 -12.31 -23.25
N GLY A 485 2.59 -12.25 -22.84
CA GLY A 485 3.35 -13.08 -21.92
C GLY A 485 4.47 -12.24 -21.33
N TYR A 486 5.42 -12.88 -20.69
CA TYR A 486 6.61 -12.24 -20.15
C TYR A 486 7.81 -13.21 -20.18
N VAL A 487 9.00 -12.62 -20.11
CA VAL A 487 10.25 -13.31 -19.79
C VAL A 487 11.00 -12.50 -18.73
N THR A 488 11.58 -13.19 -17.75
CA THR A 488 12.36 -12.55 -16.67
C THR A 488 13.85 -12.60 -16.95
N PRO A 489 14.67 -11.72 -16.35
CA PRO A 489 16.10 -11.99 -16.20
C PRO A 489 16.37 -13.38 -15.62
N ALA A 490 17.58 -13.89 -15.79
CA ALA A 490 17.94 -15.19 -15.22
C ALA A 490 18.01 -15.11 -13.68
N ILE A 491 17.34 -16.06 -13.04
CA ILE A 491 17.31 -16.20 -11.59
C ILE A 491 17.68 -17.64 -11.27
N ASN A 492 18.73 -17.84 -10.48
CA ASN A 492 19.32 -19.15 -10.22
C ASN A 492 19.66 -19.90 -11.53
N GLY A 493 20.20 -19.19 -12.53
CA GLY A 493 20.60 -19.75 -13.82
C GLY A 493 19.46 -20.08 -14.78
N MET A 494 18.22 -19.62 -14.52
CA MET A 494 17.05 -19.89 -15.34
C MET A 494 16.24 -18.63 -15.62
N HIS A 495 15.85 -18.43 -16.89
CA HIS A 495 14.79 -17.48 -17.27
C HIS A 495 13.43 -18.14 -17.12
N THR A 496 12.46 -17.41 -16.59
CA THR A 496 11.05 -17.86 -16.51
C THR A 496 10.22 -17.18 -17.60
N ILE A 497 9.46 -18.00 -18.33
CA ILE A 497 8.60 -17.56 -19.43
C ILE A 497 7.16 -17.93 -19.08
N GLY A 498 6.25 -17.03 -19.25
CA GLY A 498 4.87 -17.35 -18.90
C GLY A 498 3.82 -16.30 -19.20
N ALA A 499 2.61 -16.68 -18.88
CA ALA A 499 2.11 -18.02 -18.60
C ALA A 499 0.91 -18.31 -19.49
N THR A 500 0.69 -19.57 -19.80
CA THR A 500 -0.56 -19.98 -20.43
C THR A 500 -1.74 -19.74 -19.50
N MET A 501 -2.95 -19.74 -20.04
CA MET A 501 -4.17 -19.59 -19.26
C MET A 501 -5.28 -20.42 -19.89
N HIS A 502 -5.69 -21.49 -19.20
CA HIS A 502 -6.74 -22.40 -19.62
C HIS A 502 -7.75 -22.60 -18.48
N ILE A 503 -8.99 -22.93 -18.85
CA ILE A 503 -10.05 -23.27 -17.89
C ILE A 503 -10.24 -24.78 -17.92
N ASP A 504 -9.36 -25.51 -17.25
CA ASP A 504 -9.42 -26.96 -17.10
C ASP A 504 -8.76 -27.43 -15.80
N GLY A 505 -8.95 -28.71 -15.46
CA GLY A 505 -8.48 -29.33 -14.22
C GLY A 505 -7.22 -30.19 -14.35
N ASP A 506 -6.52 -30.20 -15.50
CA ASP A 506 -5.34 -31.06 -15.69
C ASP A 506 -4.11 -30.52 -14.94
N ALA A 507 -3.60 -31.32 -14.00
CA ALA A 507 -2.46 -30.98 -13.17
C ALA A 507 -1.11 -31.23 -13.85
N ASN A 508 -1.09 -31.93 -14.97
CA ASN A 508 0.15 -32.33 -15.62
C ASN A 508 0.70 -31.20 -16.50
N PRO A 509 2.03 -31.02 -16.56
CA PRO A 509 2.64 -30.20 -17.58
C PRO A 509 2.33 -30.72 -18.98
N ARG A 510 2.11 -29.79 -19.93
CA ARG A 510 1.79 -30.09 -21.32
C ARG A 510 2.81 -29.51 -22.27
N PRO A 511 3.33 -30.30 -23.23
CA PRO A 511 4.22 -29.79 -24.27
C PRO A 511 3.59 -28.70 -25.14
N GLU A 512 2.25 -28.71 -25.28
CA GLU A 512 1.49 -27.68 -26.01
C GLU A 512 1.61 -26.31 -25.34
N ASP A 513 1.56 -26.28 -24.02
CA ASP A 513 1.74 -25.05 -23.22
C ASP A 513 3.17 -24.50 -23.37
N ASP A 514 4.18 -25.37 -23.42
CA ASP A 514 5.56 -24.95 -23.66
C ASP A 514 5.74 -24.40 -25.08
N ARG A 515 5.10 -24.99 -26.08
CA ARG A 515 5.04 -24.43 -27.43
C ARG A 515 4.34 -23.08 -27.47
N GLU A 516 3.24 -22.91 -26.75
CA GLU A 516 2.56 -21.62 -26.64
C GLU A 516 3.46 -20.56 -25.98
N ASN A 517 4.13 -20.91 -24.90
CA ASN A 517 5.09 -20.03 -24.24
C ASN A 517 6.28 -19.69 -25.14
N PHE A 518 6.78 -20.66 -25.94
CA PHE A 518 7.79 -20.40 -26.96
C PHE A 518 7.34 -19.35 -27.97
N TYR A 519 6.14 -19.50 -28.56
CA TYR A 519 5.61 -18.51 -29.50
C TYR A 519 5.39 -17.13 -28.86
N ARG A 520 5.04 -17.09 -27.59
CA ARG A 520 4.97 -15.82 -26.85
C ARG A 520 6.35 -15.19 -26.70
N LEU A 521 7.36 -15.98 -26.33
CA LEU A 521 8.74 -15.53 -26.24
C LEU A 521 9.26 -15.00 -27.58
N GLN A 522 9.01 -15.71 -28.68
CA GLN A 522 9.41 -15.27 -30.03
C GLN A 522 8.83 -13.90 -30.40
N ARG A 523 7.64 -13.56 -29.93
CA ARG A 523 7.04 -12.22 -30.12
C ARG A 523 7.64 -11.16 -29.20
N LEU A 524 8.32 -11.54 -28.14
CA LEU A 524 9.04 -10.64 -27.25
C LEU A 524 10.47 -10.41 -27.72
N LEU A 525 11.20 -11.51 -27.95
CA LEU A 525 12.61 -11.58 -28.24
C LEU A 525 12.85 -12.68 -29.29
N SER A 526 12.81 -12.34 -30.58
CA SER A 526 12.78 -13.31 -31.70
C SER A 526 14.00 -14.23 -31.75
N ASP A 527 15.17 -13.73 -31.33
CA ASP A 527 16.46 -14.43 -31.44
C ASP A 527 16.96 -15.00 -30.11
N PHE A 528 16.13 -14.93 -29.06
CA PHE A 528 16.55 -15.31 -27.71
C PHE A 528 16.70 -16.83 -27.55
N VAL A 529 15.75 -17.59 -28.11
CA VAL A 529 15.71 -19.06 -28.14
C VAL A 529 15.42 -19.50 -29.57
N SER A 530 16.12 -20.49 -30.07
CA SER A 530 16.04 -20.91 -31.47
C SER A 530 14.91 -21.91 -31.74
N ASP A 531 14.65 -22.79 -30.76
CA ASP A 531 13.70 -23.88 -30.88
C ASP A 531 12.90 -24.10 -29.57
N ALA A 532 11.67 -24.58 -29.71
CA ALA A 532 10.81 -24.87 -28.57
C ALA A 532 11.35 -25.97 -27.64
N SER A 533 12.21 -26.85 -28.15
CA SER A 533 12.86 -27.92 -27.35
C SER A 533 13.87 -27.41 -26.33
N GLU A 534 14.30 -26.14 -26.45
CA GLU A 534 15.14 -25.50 -25.43
C GLU A 534 14.35 -25.11 -24.16
N LEU A 535 13.02 -25.06 -24.26
CA LEU A 535 12.16 -24.79 -23.12
C LEU A 535 11.85 -26.08 -22.36
N HIS A 536 11.92 -25.99 -21.06
CA HIS A 536 11.51 -27.06 -20.17
C HIS A 536 10.22 -26.66 -19.46
N SER A 537 9.33 -27.64 -19.23
CA SER A 537 8.14 -27.43 -18.43
C SER A 537 8.54 -27.00 -17.02
N GLY A 538 8.06 -25.85 -16.64
CA GLY A 538 8.25 -25.33 -15.29
C GLY A 538 7.18 -25.87 -14.34
N ARG A 539 6.22 -25.01 -13.97
CA ARG A 539 5.19 -25.35 -13.00
C ARG A 539 3.80 -25.12 -13.54
N VAL A 540 2.88 -26.03 -13.19
CA VAL A 540 1.45 -25.87 -13.37
C VAL A 540 0.81 -25.43 -12.05
N SER A 541 -0.07 -24.44 -12.11
CA SER A 541 -0.86 -23.99 -10.95
C SER A 541 -2.18 -23.37 -11.37
N TRP A 542 -3.13 -23.31 -10.44
CA TRP A 542 -4.42 -22.69 -10.64
C TRP A 542 -4.50 -21.38 -9.89
N ARG A 543 -4.92 -20.33 -10.62
CA ARG A 543 -5.18 -19.01 -10.06
C ARG A 543 -6.66 -18.86 -9.81
N ALA A 544 -7.04 -18.51 -8.60
CA ALA A 544 -8.39 -18.05 -8.29
C ALA A 544 -8.57 -16.64 -8.86
N THR A 545 -9.50 -16.46 -9.79
CA THR A 545 -9.75 -15.19 -10.47
C THR A 545 -11.20 -14.78 -10.33
N THR A 546 -11.47 -13.49 -10.44
CA THR A 546 -12.81 -12.92 -10.49
C THR A 546 -13.08 -12.30 -11.86
N GLN A 547 -14.35 -12.07 -12.19
CA GLN A 547 -14.75 -11.51 -13.48
C GLN A 547 -14.23 -10.09 -13.70
N ASP A 548 -14.19 -9.26 -12.63
CA ASP A 548 -13.67 -7.89 -12.66
C ASP A 548 -12.16 -7.80 -12.43
N ARG A 549 -11.49 -8.93 -12.15
CA ARG A 549 -10.05 -9.06 -11.88
C ARG A 549 -9.58 -8.38 -10.59
N LEU A 550 -10.49 -8.05 -9.69
CA LEU A 550 -10.19 -7.60 -8.33
C LEU A 550 -10.40 -8.76 -7.35
N PRO A 551 -9.58 -8.89 -6.29
CA PRO A 551 -9.79 -9.94 -5.30
C PRO A 551 -11.06 -9.70 -4.48
N LEU A 552 -11.47 -10.72 -3.74
CA LEU A 552 -12.54 -10.67 -2.75
C LEU A 552 -11.89 -10.54 -1.38
N VAL A 553 -11.99 -9.36 -0.79
CA VAL A 553 -11.31 -9.03 0.47
C VAL A 553 -12.24 -8.26 1.39
N GLY A 554 -12.52 -8.80 2.57
CA GLY A 554 -13.40 -8.15 3.54
C GLY A 554 -14.22 -9.13 4.37
N LYS A 555 -15.24 -8.57 5.04
CA LYS A 555 -16.13 -9.30 5.95
C LYS A 555 -17.16 -10.14 5.17
N VAL A 556 -17.29 -11.41 5.52
CA VAL A 556 -18.32 -12.33 4.99
C VAL A 556 -19.48 -12.48 5.98
N ALA A 557 -19.15 -12.59 7.25
CA ALA A 557 -20.10 -12.64 8.37
C ALA A 557 -19.43 -12.06 9.61
N GLU A 558 -20.15 -11.96 10.72
CA GLU A 558 -19.55 -11.49 11.97
C GLU A 558 -18.39 -12.40 12.39
N GLY A 559 -17.19 -11.85 12.58
CA GLY A 559 -15.97 -12.59 12.89
C GLY A 559 -15.39 -13.42 11.74
N LEU A 560 -16.04 -13.48 10.57
CA LEU A 560 -15.56 -14.23 9.39
C LEU A 560 -15.21 -13.30 8.25
N TYR A 561 -13.99 -13.43 7.78
CA TYR A 561 -13.41 -12.63 6.71
C TYR A 561 -12.79 -13.49 5.62
N THR A 562 -12.50 -12.89 4.46
CA THR A 562 -11.82 -13.59 3.38
C THR A 562 -10.83 -12.69 2.65
N SER A 563 -9.79 -13.31 2.07
CA SER A 563 -8.83 -12.69 1.14
C SER A 563 -8.46 -13.70 0.06
N ILE A 564 -9.26 -13.74 -1.02
CA ILE A 564 -9.20 -14.75 -2.09
C ILE A 564 -9.37 -14.11 -3.46
N GLY A 565 -9.22 -14.87 -4.54
CA GLY A 565 -9.46 -14.37 -5.89
C GLY A 565 -8.40 -13.41 -6.43
N HIS A 566 -7.17 -13.45 -5.93
CA HIS A 566 -6.10 -12.52 -6.28
C HIS A 566 -5.56 -12.66 -7.73
N GLY A 567 -5.92 -13.73 -8.44
CA GLY A 567 -5.56 -13.96 -9.82
C GLY A 567 -4.04 -13.96 -10.06
N SER A 568 -3.64 -13.33 -11.15
CA SER A 568 -2.22 -13.21 -11.53
C SER A 568 -1.45 -12.11 -10.80
N ARG A 569 -2.11 -11.31 -9.95
CA ARG A 569 -1.51 -10.19 -9.21
C ARG A 569 -1.32 -10.50 -7.73
N GLY A 570 -1.54 -11.75 -7.30
CA GLY A 570 -1.52 -12.12 -5.89
C GLY A 570 -0.25 -11.70 -5.18
N VAL A 571 0.94 -11.99 -5.73
CA VAL A 571 2.21 -11.63 -5.08
C VAL A 571 2.38 -10.11 -4.96
N ALA A 572 1.95 -9.35 -5.97
CA ALA A 572 2.05 -7.88 -5.95
C ALA A 572 1.05 -7.24 -4.96
N CYS A 573 -0.18 -7.78 -4.87
CA CYS A 573 -1.28 -7.07 -4.23
C CYS A 573 -1.75 -7.70 -2.91
N ALA A 574 -1.54 -9.00 -2.66
CA ALA A 574 -2.03 -9.64 -1.45
C ALA A 574 -1.45 -9.05 -0.15
N PRO A 575 -0.16 -8.63 -0.07
CA PRO A 575 0.36 -7.97 1.13
C PRO A 575 -0.37 -6.66 1.46
N TRP A 576 -0.68 -5.85 0.44
CA TRP A 576 -1.48 -4.65 0.60
C TRP A 576 -2.95 -4.97 0.94
N CYS A 577 -3.55 -5.98 0.30
CA CYS A 577 -4.90 -6.44 0.63
C CYS A 577 -5.00 -6.94 2.07
N ALA A 578 -3.94 -7.52 2.61
CA ALA A 578 -3.87 -7.93 4.00
C ALA A 578 -3.88 -6.72 4.95
N GLU A 579 -3.14 -5.65 4.63
CA GLU A 579 -3.22 -4.39 5.37
C GLU A 579 -4.64 -3.83 5.32
N PHE A 580 -5.23 -3.73 4.12
CA PHE A 580 -6.60 -3.27 3.93
C PHE A 580 -7.64 -4.09 4.71
N LEU A 581 -7.49 -5.42 4.77
CA LEU A 581 -8.38 -6.30 5.52
C LEU A 581 -8.23 -6.11 7.04
N VAL A 582 -6.99 -6.06 7.52
CA VAL A 582 -6.73 -5.99 8.95
C VAL A 582 -7.10 -4.63 9.52
N THR A 583 -6.96 -3.54 8.74
CA THR A 583 -7.48 -2.23 9.15
C THR A 583 -9.01 -2.24 9.30
N GLN A 584 -9.75 -2.99 8.48
CA GLN A 584 -11.20 -3.18 8.66
C GLN A 584 -11.52 -4.01 9.92
N ILE A 585 -10.75 -5.07 10.19
CA ILE A 585 -10.95 -5.91 11.39
C ILE A 585 -10.76 -5.11 12.68
N LEU A 586 -9.83 -4.15 12.67
CA LEU A 586 -9.41 -3.41 13.86
C LEU A 586 -9.91 -1.96 13.92
N ASP A 587 -10.79 -1.57 12.99
CA ASP A 587 -11.31 -0.19 12.87
C ASP A 587 -10.17 0.87 12.79
N GLU A 588 -9.12 0.56 12.03
CA GLU A 588 -8.00 1.45 11.75
C GLU A 588 -8.23 2.22 10.44
N PRO A 589 -7.54 3.35 10.19
CA PRO A 589 -7.64 4.08 8.92
C PRO A 589 -7.27 3.20 7.72
N LEU A 590 -8.10 3.25 6.68
CA LEU A 590 -7.85 2.46 5.47
C LEU A 590 -6.62 2.99 4.71
N PRO A 591 -5.83 2.09 4.08
CA PRO A 591 -4.66 2.46 3.28
C PRO A 591 -5.02 3.01 1.89
N ILE A 592 -6.31 3.18 1.61
CA ILE A 592 -6.87 3.64 0.32
C ILE A 592 -8.27 4.23 0.56
N GLY A 593 -8.87 4.81 -0.48
CA GLY A 593 -10.21 5.41 -0.39
C GLY A 593 -11.31 4.43 0.07
N GLY A 594 -12.28 4.94 0.84
CA GLY A 594 -13.35 4.13 1.44
C GLY A 594 -14.22 3.38 0.43
N GLU A 595 -14.33 3.85 -0.81
CA GLU A 595 -15.04 3.17 -1.91
C GLU A 595 -14.48 1.78 -2.24
N TRP A 596 -13.23 1.50 -1.84
CA TRP A 596 -12.61 0.19 -2.04
C TRP A 596 -13.20 -0.89 -1.15
N VAL A 597 -13.88 -0.53 -0.06
CA VAL A 597 -14.62 -1.50 0.78
C VAL A 597 -15.69 -2.21 -0.06
N GLU A 598 -16.45 -1.46 -0.86
CA GLU A 598 -17.46 -2.03 -1.75
C GLU A 598 -16.84 -2.75 -2.96
N ARG A 599 -15.80 -2.16 -3.56
CA ARG A 599 -15.11 -2.73 -4.73
C ARG A 599 -14.44 -4.07 -4.46
N LEU A 600 -13.94 -4.29 -3.25
CA LEU A 600 -13.30 -5.55 -2.84
C LEU A 600 -14.25 -6.45 -2.05
N HIS A 601 -15.48 -6.00 -1.77
CA HIS A 601 -16.42 -6.73 -0.89
C HIS A 601 -16.62 -8.17 -1.36
N PRO A 602 -16.49 -9.17 -0.46
CA PRO A 602 -16.58 -10.59 -0.82
C PRO A 602 -17.90 -10.99 -1.47
N LEU A 603 -18.99 -10.35 -1.06
CA LEU A 603 -20.34 -10.67 -1.51
C LEU A 603 -20.82 -9.78 -2.68
N ARG A 604 -19.91 -9.02 -3.35
CA ARG A 604 -20.32 -8.12 -4.43
C ARG A 604 -20.87 -8.83 -5.69
N PHE A 605 -20.64 -10.14 -5.82
CA PHE A 605 -21.21 -10.97 -6.89
C PHE A 605 -22.38 -11.83 -6.41
N SER A 606 -22.64 -11.88 -5.09
CA SER A 606 -23.79 -12.60 -4.54
C SER A 606 -25.06 -11.78 -4.80
N LYS A 607 -26.12 -12.44 -5.30
CA LYS A 607 -27.41 -11.82 -5.61
C LYS A 607 -28.27 -11.69 -4.36
#